data_f89655bc46f92d1c9c7709641387e410
#
_entry.id   f89655bc46f92d1c9c7709641387e410
#
_cell.length_a   1.000
_cell.length_b   1.000
_cell.length_c   1.000
_cell.angle_alpha   90.00
_cell.angle_beta   90.00
_cell.angle_gamma   90.00
#
_symmetry.space_group_name_H-M   'P 1'
#
loop_
_entity.id
_entity.type
_entity.pdbx_description
1 polymer ?
#
loop_
_entity_poly.entity_id
_entity_poly.type
_entity_poly.pdbx_seq_one_letter_code
_entity_poly.pdbx_strand_id
1 'polypeptide(L)' 'MGSMKDKRKNQVPAPFAAETKDVRFAGTFEVLVPVPERNKPQKVPLQFPTLSAAENWMHSPEGKDMIADILKDARNS' A
#
# COMPACT_ATOMS: atom_id res chain seq x y z
N MET A 1 -9.77 -0.43 -29.09
CA MET A 1 -9.68 0.73 -28.20
C MET A 1 -10.30 0.44 -26.85
N GLY A 2 -11.41 -0.24 -26.83
CA GLY A 2 -12.05 -0.58 -25.58
C GLY A 2 -11.18 -1.41 -24.69
N SER A 3 -10.30 -2.22 -25.26
CA SER A 3 -9.48 -3.12 -24.49
C SER A 3 -8.56 -2.40 -23.51
N MET A 4 -8.11 -1.21 -23.87
CA MET A 4 -7.23 -0.46 -22.99
C MET A 4 -7.97 0.02 -21.76
N LYS A 5 -9.21 0.41 -21.92
CA LYS A 5 -10.02 0.83 -20.79
C LYS A 5 -10.30 -0.34 -19.86
N ASP A 6 -10.53 -1.50 -20.45
CA ASP A 6 -10.80 -2.68 -19.64
C ASP A 6 -9.61 -3.04 -18.77
N LYS A 7 -8.41 -2.91 -19.31
CA LYS A 7 -7.21 -3.17 -18.53
C LYS A 7 -7.13 -2.28 -17.29
N ARG A 8 -7.44 -1.00 -17.48
CA ARG A 8 -7.35 -0.08 -16.35
C ARG A 8 -8.37 -0.39 -15.27
N LYS A 9 -9.55 -0.82 -15.68
CA LYS A 9 -10.58 -1.18 -14.72
C LYS A 9 -10.17 -2.37 -13.87
N ASN A 10 -9.39 -3.26 -14.44
CA ASN A 10 -9.01 -4.48 -13.77
C ASN A 10 -7.74 -4.34 -12.95
N GLN A 11 -7.09 -3.20 -13.01
CA GLN A 11 -5.86 -3.00 -12.27
C GLN A 11 -6.16 -2.71 -10.80
N VAL A 12 -5.37 -3.31 -9.93
CA VAL A 12 -5.42 -3.02 -8.51
C VAL A 12 -4.64 -1.74 -8.27
N PRO A 13 -5.19 -0.78 -7.51
CA PRO A 13 -4.43 0.42 -7.19
C PRO A 13 -3.13 0.09 -6.51
N ALA A 14 -2.08 0.84 -6.82
CA ALA A 14 -0.76 0.60 -6.29
C ALA A 14 -0.66 1.08 -4.84
N PRO A 15 0.17 0.43 -4.01
CA PRO A 15 0.43 0.93 -2.67
C PRO A 15 1.13 2.29 -2.73
N PHE A 16 0.99 3.06 -1.67
CA PHE A 16 1.57 4.39 -1.63
C PHE A 16 2.01 4.73 -0.21
N ALA A 17 2.98 5.64 -0.10
CA ALA A 17 3.45 6.12 1.19
C ALA A 17 2.74 7.42 1.53
N ALA A 18 2.47 7.62 2.81
CA ALA A 18 1.80 8.83 3.29
C ALA A 18 2.26 9.13 4.70
N GLU A 19 2.08 10.38 5.11
CA GLU A 19 2.41 10.78 6.46
C GLU A 19 1.47 10.08 7.44
N THR A 20 2.04 9.58 8.55
CA THR A 20 1.26 8.89 9.56
C THR A 20 0.35 9.88 10.28
N LYS A 21 -0.92 9.54 10.35
CA LYS A 21 -1.92 10.42 10.96
C LYS A 21 -2.03 10.29 12.47
N ASP A 22 -1.50 9.20 13.00
CA ASP A 22 -1.55 8.96 14.44
C ASP A 22 -0.61 9.92 15.14
N VAL A 23 -1.14 10.69 16.08
CA VAL A 23 -0.33 11.71 16.77
C VAL A 23 0.84 11.10 17.54
N ARG A 24 0.71 9.83 17.96
CA ARG A 24 1.80 9.17 18.67
C ARG A 24 3.01 8.90 17.80
N PHE A 25 2.79 8.89 16.49
CA PHE A 25 3.86 8.65 15.51
C PHE A 25 4.02 9.82 14.57
N ALA A 26 3.69 11.02 15.05
CA ALA A 26 3.81 12.23 14.24
C ALA A 26 5.26 12.36 13.74
N GLY A 27 5.41 12.78 12.50
CA GLY A 27 6.72 12.93 11.89
C GLY A 27 7.23 11.66 11.23
N THR A 28 6.45 10.58 11.25
CA THR A 28 6.83 9.36 10.54
C THR A 28 5.92 9.16 9.33
N PHE A 29 6.27 8.18 8.51
CA PHE A 29 5.52 7.85 7.29
C PHE A 29 5.13 6.39 7.33
N GLU A 30 4.04 6.07 6.66
CA GLU A 30 3.52 4.71 6.61
C GLU A 30 3.23 4.34 5.18
N VAL A 31 3.10 3.04 4.92
CA VAL A 31 2.73 2.53 3.62
C VAL A 31 1.30 2.03 3.70
N LEU A 32 0.50 2.44 2.73
CA LEU A 32 -0.90 2.06 2.65
C LEU A 32 -1.10 1.20 1.41
N VAL A 33 -1.83 0.12 1.57
CA VAL A 33 -2.08 -0.84 0.50
C VAL A 33 -3.58 -0.82 0.20
N PRO A 34 -3.99 -0.23 -0.92
CA PRO A 34 -5.41 -0.26 -1.30
C PRO A 34 -5.84 -1.70 -1.55
N VAL A 35 -6.98 -2.07 -0.99
CA VAL A 35 -7.53 -3.42 -1.11
C VAL A 35 -8.79 -3.34 -1.94
N PRO A 36 -8.90 -4.17 -3.00
CA PRO A 36 -10.12 -4.17 -3.81
C PRO A 36 -11.35 -4.43 -2.94
N GLU A 37 -12.43 -3.73 -3.24
CA GLU A 37 -13.70 -3.89 -2.55
C GLU A 37 -13.72 -3.39 -1.12
N ARG A 38 -12.66 -2.70 -0.71
CA ARG A 38 -12.63 -2.08 0.61
C ARG A 38 -12.57 -0.58 0.49
N ASN A 39 -13.21 0.11 1.41
CA ASN A 39 -13.27 1.56 1.38
C ASN A 39 -11.97 2.20 1.85
N LYS A 40 -11.27 1.52 2.74
CA LYS A 40 -10.05 2.06 3.32
C LYS A 40 -8.87 1.16 3.01
N PRO A 41 -7.71 1.75 2.73
CA PRO A 41 -6.52 0.93 2.51
C PRO A 41 -6.05 0.27 3.80
N GLN A 42 -5.34 -0.83 3.64
CA GLN A 42 -4.74 -1.57 4.73
C GLN A 42 -3.39 -0.93 5.06
N LYS A 43 -3.14 -0.66 6.33
CA LYS A 43 -1.85 -0.12 6.74
C LYS A 43 -0.84 -1.23 6.94
N VAL A 44 0.39 -0.97 6.48
CA VAL A 44 1.52 -1.83 6.82
C VAL A 44 1.92 -1.50 8.26
N PRO A 45 2.17 -2.51 9.11
CA PRO A 45 2.49 -2.25 10.52
C PRO A 45 3.95 -1.82 10.73
N LEU A 46 4.38 -0.83 9.95
CA LEU A 46 5.74 -0.29 10.04
C LEU A 46 5.65 1.22 9.88
N GLN A 47 6.53 1.93 10.57
CA GLN A 47 6.69 3.36 10.40
C GLN A 47 8.10 3.64 9.88
N PHE A 48 8.21 4.69 9.06
CA PHE A 48 9.48 5.06 8.45
C PHE A 48 9.80 6.51 8.80
N PRO A 49 11.09 6.82 8.96
CA PRO A 49 11.48 8.17 9.36
C PRO A 49 11.32 9.22 8.24
N THR A 50 11.30 8.80 6.98
CA THR A 50 11.16 9.71 5.86
C THR A 50 10.28 9.08 4.79
N LEU A 51 9.76 9.93 3.92
CA LEU A 51 8.98 9.44 2.79
C LEU A 51 9.84 8.58 1.87
N SER A 52 11.10 8.98 1.66
CA SER A 52 12.03 8.19 0.84
C SER A 52 12.22 6.79 1.39
N ALA A 53 12.37 6.68 2.72
CA ALA A 53 12.54 5.37 3.34
C ALA A 53 11.32 4.48 3.09
N ALA A 54 10.12 5.05 3.22
CA ALA A 54 8.90 4.31 2.98
C ALA A 54 8.82 3.85 1.52
N GLU A 55 9.15 4.74 0.60
CA GLU A 55 9.09 4.39 -0.83
C GLU A 55 10.13 3.35 -1.20
N ASN A 56 11.34 3.48 -0.66
CA ASN A 56 12.37 2.49 -0.91
C ASN A 56 11.96 1.11 -0.42
N TRP A 57 11.32 1.06 0.74
CA TRP A 57 10.84 -0.20 1.28
C TRP A 57 9.79 -0.82 0.37
N MET A 58 8.87 0.00 -0.16
CA MET A 58 7.82 -0.50 -1.04
C MET A 58 8.40 -1.18 -2.29
N HIS A 59 9.54 -0.71 -2.75
CA HIS A 59 10.17 -1.25 -3.95
C HIS A 59 11.19 -2.34 -3.65
N SER A 60 11.44 -2.62 -2.37
CA SER A 60 12.36 -3.67 -1.99
C SER A 60 11.67 -5.03 -2.06
N PRO A 61 12.45 -6.13 -2.17
CA PRO A 61 11.84 -7.47 -2.15
C PRO A 61 11.02 -7.73 -0.89
N GLU A 62 11.49 -7.28 0.28
CA GLU A 62 10.76 -7.45 1.52
C GLU A 62 9.43 -6.70 1.49
N GLY A 63 9.45 -5.47 1.00
CA GLY A 63 8.24 -4.68 0.93
C GLY A 63 7.23 -5.29 -0.02
N LYS A 64 7.70 -5.73 -1.17
CA LYS A 64 6.82 -6.36 -2.15
C LYS A 64 6.19 -7.64 -1.60
N ASP A 65 6.96 -8.43 -0.88
CA ASP A 65 6.45 -9.66 -0.29
C ASP A 65 5.38 -9.37 0.75
N MET A 66 5.63 -8.39 1.63
CA MET A 66 4.67 -8.05 2.66
C MET A 66 3.39 -7.48 2.06
N ILE A 67 3.51 -6.64 1.05
CA ILE A 67 2.35 -6.09 0.38
C ILE A 67 1.54 -7.20 -0.29
N ALA A 68 2.22 -8.15 -0.92
CA ALA A 68 1.54 -9.28 -1.53
C ALA A 68 0.79 -10.10 -0.49
N ASP A 69 1.40 -10.32 0.68
CA ASP A 69 0.74 -11.05 1.76
C ASP A 69 -0.51 -10.33 2.25
N ILE A 70 -0.43 -9.01 2.40
CA ILE A 70 -1.57 -8.22 2.84
C ILE A 70 -2.72 -8.37 1.85
N LEU A 71 -2.43 -8.28 0.57
CA LEU A 71 -3.46 -8.41 -0.46
C LEU A 71 -4.04 -9.82 -0.48
N LYS A 72 -3.21 -10.82 -0.28
CA LYS A 72 -3.65 -12.20 -0.25
C LYS A 72 -4.57 -12.46 0.94
N ASP A 73 -4.18 -11.97 2.12
CA ASP A 73 -5.00 -12.12 3.31
C ASP A 73 -6.34 -11.43 3.15
N ALA A 74 -6.35 -10.26 2.55
CA ALA A 74 -7.58 -9.51 2.36
C ALA A 74 -8.54 -10.26 1.44
N ARG A 75 -8.02 -10.95 0.43
CA ARG A 75 -8.87 -11.74 -0.46
C ARG A 75 -9.49 -12.93 0.23
N ASN A 76 -8.75 -13.51 1.16
CA ASN A 76 -9.17 -14.75 1.81
C ASN A 76 -10.06 -14.53 3.03
N SER A 77 -10.18 -13.29 3.46
CA SER A 77 -10.99 -13.01 4.66
C SER A 77 -12.44 -12.64 4.36
#